data_63d0828bea3984353dc090109fbbf2c4
#
_entry.id   63d0828bea3984353dc090109fbbf2c4
#
_cell.length_a   1.000
_cell.length_b   1.000
_cell.length_c   1.000
_cell.angle_alpha   90.00
_cell.angle_beta   90.00
_cell.angle_gamma   90.00
#
_symmetry.space_group_name_H-M   'P 1'
#
loop_
_entity.id
_entity.type
_entity.pdbx_description
1 polymer ?
#
loop_
_entity_poly.entity_id
_entity_poly.type
_entity_poly.pdbx_seq_one_letter_code
_entity_poly.pdbx_strand_id
1 'polypeptide(L)'
;LGDILKKKDHELVNKIEKLSGKIVDNRKNSFPGEVIADFVQENKNYFPKLEQFAEKIFNEIQKNNRTRYIALCEYLYSKYSITVKDVIPEDSKPFSKIYHKNKKELLLSDYNSLETKKLYAAAQVAQEGASEEINEYLETFKFPSTESKNLAKVALLNYCGAAILMPYKLFHAECKKLKYDLELLQNTFATSFEQVAHRVTCLQDPKLPGIPFHMLRVDMAGNISKRFSISGIEIPRYGGACP
;
A
#
# COMPACT_ATOMS: atom_id res chain seq x y z
N LEU A 1 7.44 45.26 27.35
CA LEU A 1 7.80 44.32 26.22
C LEU A 1 7.53 42.86 26.56
N GLY A 2 7.79 42.42 27.82
CA GLY A 2 7.56 41.03 28.28
C GLY A 2 6.10 40.57 28.25
N ASP A 3 5.15 41.45 28.57
CA ASP A 3 3.74 41.13 28.61
C ASP A 3 3.12 41.02 27.18
N ILE A 4 3.66 41.78 26.23
CA ILE A 4 3.22 41.69 24.81
C ILE A 4 3.70 40.39 24.17
N LEU A 5 4.89 39.91 24.52
CA LEU A 5 5.41 38.63 24.02
C LEU A 5 4.62 37.46 24.59
N LYS A 6 4.33 37.44 25.91
CA LYS A 6 3.49 36.39 26.52
C LYS A 6 2.08 36.34 25.96
N LYS A 7 1.49 37.49 25.61
CA LYS A 7 0.16 37.56 25.00
C LYS A 7 0.16 37.01 23.57
N LYS A 8 1.23 37.29 22.79
CA LYS A 8 1.39 36.69 21.44
C LYS A 8 1.62 35.20 21.46
N ASP A 9 2.40 34.69 22.42
CA ASP A 9 2.62 33.27 22.57
C ASP A 9 1.32 32.53 22.94
N HIS A 10 0.49 33.12 23.81
CA HIS A 10 -0.82 32.55 24.17
C HIS A 10 -1.81 32.57 23.00
N GLU A 11 -1.81 33.63 22.18
CA GLU A 11 -2.61 33.70 20.96
C GLU A 11 -2.15 32.69 19.89
N LEU A 12 -0.83 32.46 19.80
CA LEU A 12 -0.26 31.46 18.87
C LEU A 12 -0.61 30.04 19.29
N VAL A 13 -0.48 29.72 20.59
CA VAL A 13 -0.87 28.42 21.15
C VAL A 13 -2.36 28.16 20.93
N ASN A 14 -3.24 29.14 21.23
CA ASN A 14 -4.68 29.01 20.99
C ASN A 14 -5.03 28.88 19.48
N LYS A 15 -4.23 29.50 18.59
CA LYS A 15 -4.39 29.33 17.15
C LYS A 15 -3.97 27.94 16.68
N ILE A 16 -2.87 27.40 17.22
CA ILE A 16 -2.39 26.05 16.96
C ILE A 16 -3.39 25.02 17.47
N GLU A 17 -3.95 25.19 18.67
CA GLU A 17 -4.99 24.32 19.22
C GLU A 17 -6.28 24.35 18.39
N LYS A 18 -6.73 25.53 17.94
CA LYS A 18 -7.87 25.66 17.03
C LYS A 18 -7.63 25.06 15.66
N LEU A 19 -6.39 25.15 15.15
CA LEU A 19 -6.02 24.53 13.88
C LEU A 19 -5.91 23.01 14.02
N SER A 20 -5.34 22.49 15.10
CA SER A 20 -5.31 21.05 15.39
C SER A 20 -6.71 20.47 15.62
N GLY A 21 -7.61 21.19 16.32
CA GLY A 21 -9.01 20.83 16.47
C GLY A 21 -9.76 20.79 15.13
N LYS A 22 -9.51 21.76 14.24
CA LYS A 22 -10.09 21.77 12.88
C LYS A 22 -9.55 20.65 11.99
N ILE A 23 -8.28 20.27 12.15
CA ILE A 23 -7.70 19.13 11.43
C ILE A 23 -8.36 17.82 11.89
N VAL A 24 -8.61 17.66 13.18
CA VAL A 24 -9.30 16.47 13.74
C VAL A 24 -10.77 16.42 13.30
N ASP A 25 -11.47 17.56 13.24
CA ASP A 25 -12.85 17.63 12.75
C ASP A 25 -12.96 17.39 11.24
N ASN A 26 -11.99 17.88 10.44
CA ASN A 26 -11.93 17.59 9.01
C ASN A 26 -11.69 16.08 8.74
N ARG A 27 -10.93 15.40 9.59
CA ARG A 27 -10.74 13.93 9.46
C ARG A 27 -12.03 13.13 9.73
N LYS A 28 -12.91 13.61 10.58
CA LYS A 28 -14.22 12.93 10.84
C LYS A 28 -15.15 12.95 9.63
N ASN A 29 -15.04 13.95 8.77
CA ASN A 29 -15.83 14.10 7.56
C ASN A 29 -15.08 13.73 6.27
N SER A 30 -13.84 13.21 6.37
CA SER A 30 -13.04 12.83 5.22
C SER A 30 -13.51 11.50 4.64
N PHE A 31 -13.53 11.38 3.31
CA PHE A 31 -13.76 10.10 2.66
C PHE A 31 -12.70 9.08 3.10
N PRO A 32 -13.08 7.80 3.33
CA PRO A 32 -12.15 6.78 3.81
C PRO A 32 -10.85 6.69 2.99
N GLY A 33 -10.91 6.91 1.68
CA GLY A 33 -9.74 6.92 0.80
C GLY A 33 -8.73 8.04 1.10
N GLU A 34 -9.20 9.22 1.57
CA GLU A 34 -8.32 10.34 1.96
C GLU A 34 -7.58 10.04 3.25
N VAL A 35 -8.28 9.43 4.22
CA VAL A 35 -7.68 9.01 5.49
C VAL A 35 -6.54 8.01 5.24
N ILE A 36 -6.71 7.11 4.28
CA ILE A 36 -5.67 6.14 3.90
C ILE A 36 -4.50 6.86 3.24
N ALA A 37 -4.77 7.83 2.35
CA ALA A 37 -3.72 8.60 1.71
C ALA A 37 -2.91 9.39 2.75
N ASP A 38 -3.56 10.00 3.75
CA ASP A 38 -2.89 10.71 4.85
C ASP A 38 -2.04 9.73 5.68
N PHE A 39 -2.57 8.56 6.04
CA PHE A 39 -1.83 7.51 6.75
C PHE A 39 -0.58 7.05 6.00
N VAL A 40 -0.71 6.79 4.70
CA VAL A 40 0.39 6.38 3.84
C VAL A 40 1.43 7.49 3.71
N GLN A 41 0.99 8.75 3.59
CA GLN A 41 1.85 9.91 3.46
C GLN A 41 2.61 10.22 4.76
N GLU A 42 2.00 10.11 5.94
CA GLU A 42 2.67 10.24 7.24
C GLU A 42 3.81 9.23 7.40
N ASN A 43 3.62 8.01 6.86
CA ASN A 43 4.65 6.96 6.82
C ASN A 43 5.58 7.07 5.60
N LYS A 44 5.53 8.15 4.81
CA LYS A 44 6.31 8.34 3.57
C LYS A 44 6.18 7.18 2.58
N ASN A 45 5.06 6.45 2.60
CA ASN A 45 4.84 5.23 1.81
C ASN A 45 5.98 4.19 1.95
N TYR A 46 6.61 4.13 3.13
CA TYR A 46 7.70 3.21 3.42
C TYR A 46 7.50 2.56 4.79
N PHE A 47 7.44 1.23 4.81
CA PHE A 47 7.14 0.45 6.01
C PHE A 47 8.27 -0.56 6.26
N PRO A 48 9.35 -0.17 6.98
CA PRO A 48 10.57 -0.96 7.13
C PRO A 48 10.36 -2.39 7.60
N LYS A 49 9.46 -2.63 8.57
CA LYS A 49 9.20 -3.98 9.07
C LYS A 49 8.55 -4.86 8.00
N LEU A 50 7.65 -4.31 7.18
CA LEU A 50 7.02 -5.03 6.08
C LEU A 50 8.03 -5.31 4.95
N GLU A 51 8.98 -4.40 4.69
CA GLU A 51 10.06 -4.64 3.72
C GLU A 51 10.98 -5.79 4.17
N GLN A 52 11.34 -5.82 5.45
CA GLN A 52 12.16 -6.90 6.02
C GLN A 52 11.44 -8.25 5.93
N PHE A 53 10.16 -8.28 6.29
CA PHE A 53 9.33 -9.47 6.13
C PHE A 53 9.27 -9.91 4.66
N ALA A 54 9.02 -8.99 3.74
CA ALA A 54 8.91 -9.27 2.32
C ALA A 54 10.21 -9.81 1.73
N GLU A 55 11.38 -9.26 2.12
CA GLU A 55 12.69 -9.75 1.69
C GLU A 55 12.94 -11.19 2.16
N LYS A 56 12.55 -11.51 3.40
CA LYS A 56 12.63 -12.87 3.95
C LYS A 56 11.78 -13.84 3.12
N ILE A 57 10.51 -13.51 2.89
CA ILE A 57 9.59 -14.35 2.11
C ILE A 57 10.10 -14.55 0.67
N PHE A 58 10.53 -13.47 0.02
CA PHE A 58 11.09 -13.55 -1.32
C PHE A 58 12.24 -14.55 -1.40
N ASN A 59 13.20 -14.48 -0.46
CA ASN A 59 14.34 -15.38 -0.42
C ASN A 59 13.93 -16.85 -0.16
N GLU A 60 12.84 -17.08 0.59
CA GLU A 60 12.33 -18.43 0.83
C GLU A 60 11.68 -19.02 -0.43
N ILE A 61 10.83 -18.24 -1.13
CA ILE A 61 10.11 -18.72 -2.31
C ILE A 61 10.99 -18.84 -3.56
N GLN A 62 12.08 -18.07 -3.66
CA GLN A 62 12.96 -18.06 -4.83
C GLN A 62 13.79 -19.36 -4.95
N LYS A 63 13.95 -20.11 -3.88
CA LYS A 63 14.77 -21.34 -3.85
C LYS A 63 14.24 -22.45 -4.75
N ASN A 64 13.00 -22.41 -5.16
CA ASN A 64 12.27 -23.53 -5.78
C ASN A 64 12.23 -23.49 -7.32
N ASN A 65 12.98 -22.68 -8.02
CA ASN A 65 13.03 -22.60 -9.50
C ASN A 65 11.66 -22.74 -10.22
N ARG A 66 10.57 -22.31 -9.58
CA ARG A 66 9.18 -22.35 -10.07
C ARG A 66 8.68 -20.94 -10.40
N THR A 67 7.63 -20.86 -11.18
CA THR A 67 6.98 -19.57 -11.40
C THR A 67 6.54 -18.98 -10.07
N ARG A 68 6.64 -17.67 -9.91
CA ARG A 68 6.37 -16.98 -8.63
C ARG A 68 4.97 -17.24 -8.08
N TYR A 69 3.97 -17.40 -8.95
CA TYR A 69 2.62 -17.72 -8.53
C TYR A 69 2.54 -19.11 -7.87
N ILE A 70 3.10 -20.11 -8.52
CA ILE A 70 3.13 -21.48 -7.99
C ILE A 70 3.90 -21.52 -6.66
N ALA A 71 5.07 -20.86 -6.59
CA ALA A 71 5.87 -20.80 -5.36
C ALA A 71 5.12 -20.15 -4.19
N LEU A 72 4.30 -19.12 -4.44
CA LEU A 72 3.45 -18.50 -3.42
C LEU A 72 2.32 -19.45 -2.98
N CYS A 73 1.69 -20.16 -3.91
CA CYS A 73 0.64 -21.13 -3.58
C CYS A 73 1.22 -22.28 -2.73
N GLU A 74 2.38 -22.82 -3.10
CA GLU A 74 3.09 -23.83 -2.33
C GLU A 74 3.50 -23.34 -0.95
N TYR A 75 3.96 -22.08 -0.85
CA TYR A 75 4.29 -21.45 0.42
C TYR A 75 3.07 -21.31 1.33
N LEU A 76 1.94 -20.83 0.80
CA LEU A 76 0.68 -20.73 1.55
C LEU A 76 0.21 -22.10 2.06
N TYR A 77 0.31 -23.12 1.22
CA TYR A 77 -0.08 -24.48 1.63
C TYR A 77 0.86 -25.05 2.69
N SER A 78 2.17 -24.98 2.47
CA SER A 78 3.16 -25.60 3.36
C SER A 78 3.27 -24.92 4.72
N LYS A 79 3.14 -23.59 4.77
CA LYS A 79 3.32 -22.81 6.03
C LYS A 79 2.03 -22.59 6.80
N TYR A 80 0.92 -22.41 6.09
CA TYR A 80 -0.35 -21.99 6.69
C TYR A 80 -1.51 -22.96 6.43
N SER A 81 -1.26 -24.02 5.66
CA SER A 81 -2.26 -25.01 5.20
C SER A 81 -3.39 -24.36 4.38
N ILE A 82 -3.06 -23.28 3.66
CA ILE A 82 -4.01 -22.54 2.83
C ILE A 82 -3.93 -23.06 1.41
N THR A 83 -5.05 -23.56 0.89
CA THR A 83 -5.19 -23.99 -0.51
C THR A 83 -5.67 -22.80 -1.35
N VAL A 84 -4.93 -22.48 -2.41
CA VAL A 84 -5.33 -21.47 -3.39
C VAL A 84 -6.08 -22.18 -4.52
N LYS A 85 -7.25 -21.65 -4.90
CA LYS A 85 -8.09 -22.17 -5.99
C LYS A 85 -8.46 -21.05 -6.95
N ASP A 86 -8.20 -21.27 -8.23
CA ASP A 86 -8.72 -20.39 -9.28
C ASP A 86 -10.15 -20.83 -9.60
N VAL A 87 -11.10 -19.90 -9.58
CA VAL A 87 -12.53 -20.17 -9.70
C VAL A 87 -13.17 -19.17 -10.66
N ILE A 88 -14.02 -19.66 -11.55
CA ILE A 88 -14.87 -18.81 -12.39
C ILE A 88 -16.03 -18.33 -11.52
N PRO A 89 -16.17 -17.02 -11.25
CA PRO A 89 -17.30 -16.49 -10.50
C PRO A 89 -18.62 -16.69 -11.25
N GLU A 90 -19.71 -16.92 -10.49
CA GLU A 90 -21.05 -16.84 -11.05
C GLU A 90 -21.38 -15.40 -11.46
N ASP A 91 -22.07 -15.19 -12.58
CA ASP A 91 -22.43 -13.84 -13.07
C ASP A 91 -23.23 -13.03 -12.05
N SER A 92 -24.02 -13.70 -11.22
CA SER A 92 -24.84 -13.09 -10.16
C SER A 92 -24.03 -12.62 -8.95
N LYS A 93 -22.77 -13.10 -8.77
CA LYS A 93 -21.92 -12.85 -7.60
C LYS A 93 -20.45 -12.68 -8.01
N PRO A 94 -20.10 -11.61 -8.73
CA PRO A 94 -18.73 -11.37 -9.15
C PRO A 94 -17.85 -11.13 -7.91
N PHE A 95 -16.64 -11.71 -7.91
CA PHE A 95 -15.63 -11.45 -6.91
C PHE A 95 -14.25 -11.46 -7.56
N SER A 96 -13.30 -10.77 -6.93
CA SER A 96 -11.88 -10.86 -7.32
C SER A 96 -11.11 -11.81 -6.41
N LYS A 97 -11.40 -11.76 -5.10
CA LYS A 97 -10.75 -12.59 -4.08
C LYS A 97 -11.74 -12.87 -2.93
N ILE A 98 -11.78 -14.13 -2.47
CA ILE A 98 -12.48 -14.53 -1.23
C ILE A 98 -11.56 -15.42 -0.42
N TYR A 99 -11.43 -15.15 0.88
CA TYR A 99 -10.72 -16.02 1.81
C TYR A 99 -11.67 -16.64 2.83
N HIS A 100 -11.81 -17.95 2.77
CA HIS A 100 -12.58 -18.74 3.72
C HIS A 100 -11.70 -19.23 4.86
N LYS A 101 -11.63 -18.44 5.94
CA LYS A 101 -10.75 -18.71 7.09
C LYS A 101 -10.96 -20.11 7.69
N ASN A 102 -12.21 -20.54 7.86
CA ASN A 102 -12.55 -21.84 8.46
C ASN A 102 -12.11 -23.02 7.59
N LYS A 103 -12.15 -22.86 6.26
CA LYS A 103 -11.75 -23.89 5.29
C LYS A 103 -10.29 -23.79 4.92
N LYS A 104 -9.62 -22.70 5.29
CA LYS A 104 -8.28 -22.33 4.82
C LYS A 104 -8.17 -22.36 3.29
N GLU A 105 -9.14 -21.79 2.62
CA GLU A 105 -9.22 -21.71 1.16
C GLU A 105 -9.18 -20.25 0.70
N LEU A 106 -8.25 -19.94 -0.19
CA LEU A 106 -8.18 -18.68 -0.89
C LEU A 106 -8.70 -18.89 -2.32
N LEU A 107 -9.89 -18.34 -2.60
CA LEU A 107 -10.49 -18.36 -3.92
C LEU A 107 -10.08 -17.10 -4.68
N LEU A 108 -9.51 -17.27 -5.85
CA LEU A 108 -9.16 -16.20 -6.77
C LEU A 108 -10.01 -16.31 -8.04
N SER A 109 -10.56 -15.19 -8.48
CA SER A 109 -11.32 -15.17 -9.73
C SER A 109 -10.44 -15.52 -10.91
N ASP A 110 -10.92 -16.37 -11.80
CA ASP A 110 -10.21 -16.72 -13.02
C ASP A 110 -10.19 -15.57 -14.05
N TYR A 111 -11.05 -14.57 -13.87
CA TYR A 111 -11.02 -13.32 -14.64
C TYR A 111 -9.90 -12.37 -14.23
N ASN A 112 -9.22 -12.60 -13.10
CA ASN A 112 -8.05 -11.82 -12.72
C ASN A 112 -6.85 -12.16 -13.61
N SER A 113 -6.08 -11.14 -13.97
CA SER A 113 -4.78 -11.36 -14.60
C SER A 113 -3.82 -12.11 -13.64
N LEU A 114 -2.81 -12.77 -14.20
CA LEU A 114 -1.82 -13.51 -13.41
C LEU A 114 -1.08 -12.59 -12.42
N GLU A 115 -0.84 -11.31 -12.78
CA GLU A 115 -0.21 -10.31 -11.93
C GLU A 115 -1.08 -9.99 -10.72
N THR A 116 -2.40 -9.92 -10.92
CA THR A 116 -3.38 -9.71 -9.84
C THR A 116 -3.45 -10.93 -8.93
N LYS A 117 -3.49 -12.15 -9.48
CA LYS A 117 -3.47 -13.39 -8.71
C LYS A 117 -2.21 -13.50 -7.85
N LYS A 118 -1.04 -13.17 -8.40
CA LYS A 118 0.23 -13.12 -7.65
C LYS A 118 0.17 -12.13 -6.50
N LEU A 119 -0.34 -10.92 -6.73
CA LEU A 119 -0.47 -9.91 -5.68
C LEU A 119 -1.41 -10.39 -4.56
N TYR A 120 -2.53 -10.99 -4.89
CA TYR A 120 -3.47 -11.50 -3.89
C TYR A 120 -2.91 -12.67 -3.08
N ALA A 121 -2.18 -13.59 -3.72
CA ALA A 121 -1.49 -14.68 -3.02
C ALA A 121 -0.40 -14.12 -2.08
N ALA A 122 0.41 -13.16 -2.54
CA ALA A 122 1.43 -12.52 -1.72
C ALA A 122 0.82 -11.70 -0.57
N ALA A 123 -0.29 -11.00 -0.80
CA ALA A 123 -1.02 -10.28 0.26
C ALA A 123 -1.63 -11.27 1.29
N GLN A 124 -2.02 -12.49 0.88
CA GLN A 124 -2.45 -13.52 1.82
C GLN A 124 -1.28 -14.02 2.67
N VAL A 125 -0.08 -14.19 2.10
CA VAL A 125 1.13 -14.49 2.88
C VAL A 125 1.39 -13.40 3.92
N ALA A 126 1.26 -12.13 3.55
CA ALA A 126 1.39 -11.01 4.48
C ALA A 126 0.31 -11.02 5.57
N GLN A 127 -0.92 -11.40 5.23
CA GLN A 127 -2.02 -11.49 6.20
C GLN A 127 -1.77 -12.54 7.29
N GLU A 128 -1.17 -13.67 6.92
CA GLU A 128 -0.88 -14.74 7.87
C GLU A 128 0.43 -14.50 8.64
N GLY A 129 1.45 -13.93 7.99
CA GLY A 129 2.80 -13.89 8.54
C GLY A 129 3.27 -12.52 9.05
N ALA A 130 2.62 -11.41 8.68
CA ALA A 130 3.00 -10.04 9.07
C ALA A 130 1.88 -9.31 9.81
N SER A 131 0.93 -10.05 10.42
CA SER A 131 -0.23 -9.46 11.09
C SER A 131 0.16 -8.57 12.27
N GLU A 132 1.19 -8.91 13.01
CA GLU A 132 1.67 -8.14 14.17
C GLU A 132 2.25 -6.81 13.71
N GLU A 133 3.15 -6.82 12.74
CA GLU A 133 3.77 -5.63 12.17
C GLU A 133 2.73 -4.70 11.53
N ILE A 134 1.75 -5.26 10.83
CA ILE A 134 0.65 -4.49 10.24
C ILE A 134 -0.18 -3.83 11.34
N ASN A 135 -0.52 -4.56 12.41
CA ASN A 135 -1.30 -4.00 13.52
C ASN A 135 -0.52 -2.89 14.24
N GLU A 136 0.79 -3.05 14.45
CA GLU A 136 1.62 -1.99 15.02
C GLU A 136 1.52 -0.69 14.22
N TYR A 137 1.65 -0.74 12.88
CA TYR A 137 1.48 0.46 12.05
C TYR A 137 0.07 1.05 12.16
N LEU A 138 -0.98 0.21 12.23
CA LEU A 138 -2.34 0.69 12.37
C LEU A 138 -2.62 1.36 13.72
N GLU A 139 -1.88 1.01 14.77
CA GLU A 139 -2.01 1.66 16.10
C GLU A 139 -1.26 3.01 16.16
N THR A 140 -0.31 3.28 15.28
CA THR A 140 0.41 4.57 15.25
C THR A 140 -0.43 5.72 14.70
N PHE A 141 -1.55 5.42 14.02
CA PHE A 141 -2.39 6.41 13.37
C PHE A 141 -3.81 6.42 13.95
N LYS A 142 -4.34 7.63 14.16
CA LYS A 142 -5.69 7.79 14.69
C LYS A 142 -6.73 7.78 13.57
N PHE A 143 -7.31 6.61 13.30
CA PHE A 143 -8.37 6.45 12.31
C PHE A 143 -9.71 6.98 12.83
N PRO A 144 -10.46 7.75 12.03
CA PRO A 144 -11.77 8.28 12.41
C PRO A 144 -12.87 7.21 12.49
N SER A 145 -12.71 6.07 11.81
CA SER A 145 -13.67 4.99 11.78
C SER A 145 -13.01 3.62 11.67
N THR A 146 -13.73 2.57 12.09
CA THR A 146 -13.29 1.17 11.88
C THR A 146 -13.16 0.84 10.40
N GLU A 147 -14.00 1.43 9.55
CA GLU A 147 -13.96 1.24 8.11
C GLU A 147 -12.63 1.75 7.52
N SER A 148 -12.23 2.99 7.85
CA SER A 148 -10.95 3.54 7.39
C SER A 148 -9.76 2.74 7.91
N LYS A 149 -9.80 2.24 9.15
CA LYS A 149 -8.77 1.34 9.70
C LYS A 149 -8.69 0.02 8.92
N ASN A 150 -9.84 -0.59 8.59
CA ASN A 150 -9.86 -1.82 7.80
C ASN A 150 -9.33 -1.61 6.38
N LEU A 151 -9.67 -0.50 5.74
CA LEU A 151 -9.14 -0.17 4.43
C LEU A 151 -7.63 0.10 4.47
N ALA A 152 -7.12 0.76 5.51
CA ALA A 152 -5.68 0.93 5.72
C ALA A 152 -4.97 -0.42 5.92
N LYS A 153 -5.60 -1.36 6.63
CA LYS A 153 -5.09 -2.74 6.73
C LYS A 153 -4.97 -3.41 5.36
N VAL A 154 -5.99 -3.28 4.52
CA VAL A 154 -5.94 -3.80 3.14
C VAL A 154 -4.83 -3.14 2.34
N ALA A 155 -4.62 -1.83 2.50
CA ALA A 155 -3.53 -1.11 1.84
C ALA A 155 -2.15 -1.64 2.27
N LEU A 156 -1.92 -1.88 3.57
CA LEU A 156 -0.67 -2.47 4.08
C LEU A 156 -0.46 -3.91 3.61
N LEU A 157 -1.52 -4.72 3.53
CA LEU A 157 -1.45 -6.08 2.97
C LEU A 157 -1.03 -6.05 1.50
N ASN A 158 -1.62 -5.17 0.70
CA ASN A 158 -1.25 -5.00 -0.70
C ASN A 158 0.17 -4.42 -0.86
N TYR A 159 0.57 -3.49 0.01
CA TYR A 159 1.95 -2.98 0.07
C TYR A 159 2.94 -4.11 0.31
N CYS A 160 2.72 -4.91 1.36
CA CYS A 160 3.59 -6.03 1.70
C CYS A 160 3.60 -7.09 0.58
N GLY A 161 2.44 -7.40 -0.01
CA GLY A 161 2.33 -8.28 -1.18
C GLY A 161 3.17 -7.79 -2.36
N ALA A 162 3.10 -6.50 -2.69
CA ALA A 162 3.92 -5.88 -3.73
C ALA A 162 5.42 -5.92 -3.37
N ALA A 163 5.78 -5.73 -2.10
CA ALA A 163 7.14 -5.83 -1.61
C ALA A 163 7.69 -7.27 -1.71
N ILE A 164 6.87 -8.30 -1.48
CA ILE A 164 7.25 -9.71 -1.71
C ILE A 164 7.52 -9.97 -3.20
N LEU A 165 6.72 -9.38 -4.10
CA LEU A 165 6.91 -9.55 -5.55
C LEU A 165 8.11 -8.75 -6.08
N MET A 166 8.38 -7.59 -5.49
CA MET A 166 9.40 -6.63 -5.89
C MET A 166 10.23 -6.19 -4.67
N PRO A 167 11.14 -7.05 -4.11
CA PRO A 167 11.89 -6.74 -2.90
C PRO A 167 12.70 -5.46 -3.04
N TYR A 168 12.76 -4.67 -1.98
CA TYR A 168 13.27 -3.30 -2.01
C TYR A 168 14.63 -3.15 -2.70
N LYS A 169 15.64 -3.87 -2.23
CA LYS A 169 17.01 -3.74 -2.74
C LYS A 169 17.14 -4.16 -4.20
N LEU A 170 16.49 -5.27 -4.56
CA LEU A 170 16.49 -5.77 -5.93
C LEU A 170 15.76 -4.81 -6.85
N PHE A 171 14.57 -4.36 -6.43
CA PHE A 171 13.75 -3.42 -7.21
C PHE A 171 14.47 -2.08 -7.40
N HIS A 172 15.08 -1.53 -6.33
CA HIS A 172 15.86 -0.30 -6.40
C HIS A 172 17.06 -0.43 -7.37
N ALA A 173 17.78 -1.56 -7.34
CA ALA A 173 18.91 -1.81 -8.25
C ALA A 173 18.46 -1.87 -9.71
N GLU A 174 17.36 -2.60 -10.00
CA GLU A 174 16.81 -2.67 -11.35
C GLU A 174 16.21 -1.33 -11.81
N CYS A 175 15.58 -0.54 -10.92
CA CYS A 175 15.16 0.82 -11.24
C CYS A 175 16.32 1.69 -11.74
N LYS A 176 17.46 1.66 -11.05
CA LYS A 176 18.64 2.43 -11.48
C LYS A 176 19.22 1.91 -12.81
N LYS A 177 19.33 0.61 -12.95
CA LYS A 177 19.85 -0.04 -14.16
C LYS A 177 18.98 0.26 -15.40
N LEU A 178 17.66 0.21 -15.23
CA LEU A 178 16.67 0.45 -16.29
C LEU A 178 16.25 1.92 -16.38
N LYS A 179 16.90 2.84 -15.64
CA LYS A 179 16.63 4.29 -15.65
C LYS A 179 15.15 4.61 -15.36
N TYR A 180 14.52 3.82 -14.49
CA TYR A 180 13.12 3.93 -14.11
C TYR A 180 12.12 3.77 -15.27
N ASP A 181 12.50 3.03 -16.31
CA ASP A 181 11.55 2.61 -17.35
C ASP A 181 10.55 1.60 -16.73
N LEU A 182 9.30 2.04 -16.60
CA LEU A 182 8.27 1.27 -15.91
C LEU A 182 7.83 0.03 -16.70
N GLU A 183 7.88 0.07 -18.03
CA GLU A 183 7.52 -1.06 -18.88
C GLU A 183 8.59 -2.17 -18.79
N LEU A 184 9.86 -1.79 -18.82
CA LEU A 184 10.94 -2.75 -18.61
C LEU A 184 10.92 -3.34 -17.20
N LEU A 185 10.63 -2.53 -16.17
CA LEU A 185 10.47 -2.99 -14.80
C LEU A 185 9.28 -3.94 -14.65
N GLN A 186 8.14 -3.64 -15.28
CA GLN A 186 6.98 -4.51 -15.32
C GLN A 186 7.35 -5.90 -15.86
N ASN A 187 8.06 -5.95 -16.97
CA ASN A 187 8.50 -7.20 -17.59
C ASN A 187 9.50 -7.94 -16.70
N THR A 188 10.48 -7.22 -16.12
CA THR A 188 11.52 -7.80 -15.25
C THR A 188 10.92 -8.51 -14.02
N PHE A 189 9.91 -7.90 -13.41
CA PHE A 189 9.26 -8.46 -12.21
C PHE A 189 8.00 -9.26 -12.53
N ALA A 190 7.58 -9.30 -13.80
CA ALA A 190 6.33 -9.92 -14.24
C ALA A 190 5.13 -9.46 -13.40
N THR A 191 5.00 -8.17 -13.19
CA THR A 191 3.94 -7.50 -12.45
C THR A 191 3.15 -6.57 -13.36
N SER A 192 2.05 -5.95 -12.91
CA SER A 192 1.34 -4.98 -13.72
C SER A 192 2.03 -3.60 -13.70
N PHE A 193 1.77 -2.79 -14.74
CA PHE A 193 2.25 -1.41 -14.79
C PHE A 193 1.85 -0.60 -13.55
N GLU A 194 0.61 -0.74 -13.10
CA GLU A 194 0.11 -0.07 -11.89
C GLU A 194 0.88 -0.52 -10.63
N GLN A 195 1.20 -1.82 -10.52
CA GLN A 195 1.98 -2.34 -9.39
C GLN A 195 3.39 -1.74 -9.37
N VAL A 196 4.05 -1.64 -10.52
CA VAL A 196 5.37 -0.99 -10.65
C VAL A 196 5.27 0.51 -10.34
N ALA A 197 4.30 1.21 -10.91
CA ALA A 197 4.08 2.64 -10.66
C ALA A 197 3.86 2.94 -9.17
N HIS A 198 3.13 2.08 -8.48
CA HIS A 198 3.01 2.15 -7.02
C HIS A 198 4.34 1.86 -6.33
N ARG A 199 5.05 0.83 -6.75
CA ARG A 199 6.28 0.38 -6.08
C ARG A 199 7.40 1.41 -6.16
N VAL A 200 7.55 2.16 -7.27
CA VAL A 200 8.56 3.22 -7.37
C VAL A 200 8.34 4.34 -6.36
N THR A 201 7.08 4.61 -5.96
CA THR A 201 6.77 5.61 -4.92
C THR A 201 7.16 5.14 -3.52
N CYS A 202 7.39 3.83 -3.32
CA CYS A 202 7.77 3.26 -2.03
C CYS A 202 9.30 3.26 -1.80
N LEU A 203 10.10 3.73 -2.75
CA LEU A 203 11.56 3.76 -2.62
C LEU A 203 12.04 4.94 -1.75
N GLN A 204 11.62 4.92 -0.46
CA GLN A 204 11.80 6.01 0.50
C GLN A 204 12.67 5.60 1.71
N ASP A 205 13.42 4.50 1.63
CA ASP A 205 14.41 4.17 2.66
C ASP A 205 15.45 5.30 2.77
N PRO A 206 15.63 5.95 3.92
CA PRO A 206 16.62 7.01 4.08
C PRO A 206 18.06 6.55 3.78
N LYS A 207 18.35 5.24 3.90
CA LYS A 207 19.67 4.67 3.64
C LYS A 207 19.87 4.30 2.17
N LEU A 208 18.80 4.09 1.43
CA LEU A 208 18.83 3.67 0.03
C LEU A 208 17.66 4.31 -0.75
N PRO A 209 17.59 5.66 -0.83
CA PRO A 209 16.46 6.34 -1.45
C PRO A 209 16.46 6.16 -2.97
N GLY A 210 15.24 6.05 -3.53
CA GLY A 210 15.02 6.18 -4.96
C GLY A 210 14.74 7.63 -5.38
N ILE A 211 14.35 7.82 -6.64
CA ILE A 211 13.82 9.10 -7.11
C ILE A 211 12.43 9.30 -6.49
N PRO A 212 12.13 10.49 -5.94
CA PRO A 212 10.80 10.78 -5.41
C PRO A 212 9.79 10.94 -6.54
N PHE A 213 8.92 9.97 -6.71
CA PHE A 213 7.83 10.01 -7.68
C PHE A 213 6.51 10.41 -7.04
N HIS A 214 5.70 11.16 -7.79
CA HIS A 214 4.29 11.38 -7.51
C HIS A 214 3.46 10.44 -8.37
N MET A 215 2.38 9.92 -7.82
CA MET A 215 1.47 9.06 -8.55
C MET A 215 0.05 9.59 -8.45
N LEU A 216 -0.60 9.72 -9.60
CA LEU A 216 -2.02 9.99 -9.73
C LEU A 216 -2.64 8.91 -10.61
N ARG A 217 -3.73 8.33 -10.15
CA ARG A 217 -4.59 7.49 -10.97
C ARG A 217 -5.89 8.22 -11.22
N VAL A 218 -6.11 8.55 -12.48
CA VAL A 218 -7.29 9.30 -12.96
C VAL A 218 -8.11 8.38 -13.85
N ASP A 219 -9.42 8.36 -13.69
CA ASP A 219 -10.32 7.66 -14.61
C ASP A 219 -10.63 8.52 -15.85
N MET A 220 -11.35 7.96 -16.81
CA MET A 220 -11.72 8.67 -18.05
C MET A 220 -12.63 9.87 -17.81
N ALA A 221 -13.31 9.95 -16.67
CA ALA A 221 -14.16 11.07 -16.28
C ALA A 221 -13.39 12.16 -15.53
N GLY A 222 -12.06 11.96 -15.31
CA GLY A 222 -11.22 12.92 -14.59
C GLY A 222 -11.22 12.74 -13.06
N ASN A 223 -11.87 11.70 -12.53
CA ASN A 223 -11.86 11.47 -11.08
C ASN A 223 -10.53 10.86 -10.63
N ILE A 224 -9.95 11.43 -9.57
CA ILE A 224 -8.73 10.93 -8.97
C ILE A 224 -9.09 9.78 -8.02
N SER A 225 -8.76 8.55 -8.39
CA SER A 225 -9.01 7.34 -7.59
C SER A 225 -7.87 6.98 -6.65
N LYS A 226 -6.63 7.40 -6.97
CA LYS A 226 -5.45 7.23 -6.12
C LYS A 226 -4.51 8.41 -6.31
N ARG A 227 -3.92 8.86 -5.21
CA ARG A 227 -2.89 9.89 -5.23
C ARG A 227 -1.81 9.55 -4.20
N PHE A 228 -0.59 9.83 -4.56
CA PHE A 228 0.54 9.78 -3.66
C PHE A 228 1.53 10.89 -4.02
N SER A 229 1.92 11.70 -3.04
CA SER A 229 2.88 12.80 -3.23
C SER A 229 3.82 12.86 -2.03
N ILE A 230 5.14 12.81 -2.29
CA ILE A 230 6.18 12.85 -1.25
C ILE A 230 6.67 14.27 -0.97
N SER A 231 6.68 15.14 -1.98
CA SER A 231 7.43 16.39 -1.96
C SER A 231 6.60 17.63 -1.57
N GLY A 232 5.44 17.45 -0.90
CA GLY A 232 4.61 18.57 -0.50
C GLY A 232 3.89 19.28 -1.66
N ILE A 233 3.90 18.72 -2.86
CA ILE A 233 3.00 19.18 -3.92
C ILE A 233 1.58 18.90 -3.44
N GLU A 234 0.84 19.97 -3.14
CA GLU A 234 -0.58 19.89 -2.81
C GLU A 234 -1.37 19.52 -4.06
N ILE A 235 -1.68 18.24 -4.17
CA ILE A 235 -2.62 17.76 -5.18
C ILE A 235 -4.03 18.06 -4.67
N PRO A 236 -4.87 18.81 -5.42
CA PRO A 236 -6.21 19.17 -4.98
C PRO A 236 -6.99 17.98 -4.46
N ARG A 237 -7.62 18.13 -3.30
CA ARG A 237 -8.38 17.05 -2.64
C ARG A 237 -9.71 16.76 -3.34
N TYR A 238 -10.22 17.73 -4.09
CA TYR A 238 -11.50 17.65 -4.78
C TYR A 238 -11.29 17.86 -6.27
N GLY A 239 -11.80 16.95 -7.10
CA GLY A 239 -11.77 17.11 -8.54
C GLY A 239 -12.55 18.36 -8.95
N GLY A 240 -11.97 19.19 -9.82
CA GLY A 240 -12.64 20.32 -10.42
C GLY A 240 -11.98 21.69 -10.27
N ALA A 241 -10.88 21.82 -9.57
CA ALA A 241 -10.10 23.06 -9.62
C ALA A 241 -8.84 22.84 -10.47
N CYS A 242 -8.98 23.09 -11.76
CA CYS A 242 -7.85 23.54 -12.57
C CYS A 242 -7.51 24.95 -12.07
N PRO A 243 -6.23 25.26 -11.72
CA PRO A 243 -5.82 26.64 -11.43
C PRO A 243 -5.97 27.52 -12.67
#